data_4ed0683281ef5826f09af622a98c264c
#
_entry.id   4ed0683281ef5826f09af622a98c264c
#
_cell.length_a   1.000
_cell.length_b   1.000
_cell.length_c   1.000
_cell.angle_alpha   90.00
_cell.angle_beta   90.00
_cell.angle_gamma   90.00
#
_symmetry.space_group_name_H-M   'P 1'
#
loop_
_entity.id
_entity.type
_entity.pdbx_description
1 polymer ?
#
loop_
_entity_poly.entity_id
_entity_poly.type
_entity_poly.pdbx_seq_one_letter_code
_entity_poly.pdbx_strand_id
1 'polypeptide(L)'
;MSLSGGAFPASIIPSQNRMALSTNFLEFNTGSGKDFAQQYLPELYEQEVERYGNRTLSGFLRMVGAEMPMTSDQVIWSEQNRLHVSYKGLHTGTTLTIANSGTSTAEVTFRPDIAAPNTATNMAIRVGQTVLISDQATGLVTMKVLVTDVTDAAGNSVPNGSAGALICKGKIYGADTVNAALLNTADLNMFVYGSEFKKGTDGMKGSIEPSFTQYANRPVIIKDKYEINGSDTAQIGWVEVATEDGTSGYLWYLKAESETRLRFEDYLEMMMVEGEDAKLANGNASALSTAGYEGTQGMFAAIEDRGNIYSGFAGAAAPGAGALGDFDEILKNLDKQGAIEENMLFLSRATALDFDDMIAAMAGGGYASTASASYGLFDNEQEMALNFGFSGFRRGSYDFYKTDWKYLNDASTRGLDKAIDGVLVPAGTSTVYDQMLGANIRRPFLHVRYRASETEDRRYKNWITGSVGGAYTSSEDAMSVHFLSERCLVTQAANNFVLFKGA
;
A
#
# COMPACT_ATOMS: atom_id res chain seq x y z
N MET A 1 12.60 37.08 -11.12
CA MET A 1 11.44 37.17 -10.21
C MET A 1 10.73 38.49 -10.50
N SER A 2 9.53 38.43 -11.08
CA SER A 2 8.73 39.66 -11.31
C SER A 2 8.02 39.95 -10.00
N LEU A 3 8.44 40.99 -9.30
CA LEU A 3 7.70 41.56 -8.18
C LEU A 3 6.42 42.20 -8.73
N SER A 4 5.38 41.37 -8.97
CA SER A 4 4.05 41.86 -9.29
C SER A 4 3.33 42.21 -8.00
N GLY A 5 3.35 43.39 -7.63
CA GLY A 5 2.67 43.91 -6.45
C GLY A 5 3.19 45.24 -6.12
N GLY A 6 2.98 46.09 -7.03
CA GLY A 6 3.29 47.48 -7.09
C GLY A 6 3.62 48.18 -5.83
N ALA A 7 4.74 48.44 -5.51
CA ALA A 7 5.20 49.60 -4.76
C ALA A 7 6.73 49.73 -4.80
N PHE A 8 7.41 48.80 -5.48
CA PHE A 8 8.82 49.05 -5.76
C PHE A 8 8.92 49.77 -7.11
N PRO A 9 9.47 50.96 -7.17
CA PRO A 9 9.89 51.49 -8.45
C PRO A 9 10.86 50.50 -9.07
N ALA A 10 10.69 50.20 -10.35
CA ALA A 10 11.47 49.22 -11.11
C ALA A 10 12.99 49.46 -11.13
N SER A 11 13.47 50.50 -10.46
CA SER A 11 14.87 50.72 -10.18
C SER A 11 15.05 51.23 -8.75
N ILE A 12 15.81 50.52 -7.97
CA ILE A 12 16.39 50.96 -6.69
C ILE A 12 17.56 51.92 -6.96
N ILE A 13 17.76 52.36 -8.18
CA ILE A 13 18.73 53.38 -8.50
C ILE A 13 18.21 54.66 -7.86
N PRO A 14 18.96 55.26 -6.92
CA PRO A 14 18.59 56.54 -6.38
C PRO A 14 18.35 57.45 -7.56
N SER A 15 17.12 57.85 -7.75
CA SER A 15 16.75 58.73 -8.84
C SER A 15 17.62 59.98 -8.74
N GLN A 16 18.46 60.21 -9.74
CA GLN A 16 19.18 61.45 -9.89
C GLN A 16 18.25 62.59 -10.27
N ASN A 17 16.98 62.35 -10.47
CA ASN A 17 16.00 63.40 -10.61
C ASN A 17 15.94 64.20 -9.31
N ARG A 18 16.66 65.31 -9.32
CA ARG A 18 16.50 66.31 -8.29
C ARG A 18 15.03 66.71 -8.29
N MET A 19 14.30 66.32 -7.28
CA MET A 19 13.02 66.93 -7.00
C MET A 19 13.31 68.41 -6.80
N ALA A 20 12.78 69.25 -7.67
CA ALA A 20 12.79 70.65 -7.45
C ALA A 20 11.95 70.98 -6.23
N LEU A 21 12.56 71.10 -5.07
CA LEU A 21 11.89 71.54 -3.86
C LEU A 21 11.53 73.04 -4.16
N SER A 22 10.22 73.27 -4.32
CA SER A 22 9.73 74.63 -4.49
C SER A 22 9.83 75.46 -3.21
N THR A 23 10.14 74.82 -2.09
CA THR A 23 10.36 75.37 -0.77
C THR A 23 11.56 74.67 -0.11
N ASN A 24 12.38 75.37 0.67
CA ASN A 24 13.50 74.79 1.40
C ASN A 24 13.05 73.85 2.57
N PHE A 25 11.82 73.42 2.59
CA PHE A 25 11.25 72.61 3.66
C PHE A 25 10.71 71.28 3.08
N LEU A 26 10.98 70.21 3.80
CA LEU A 26 10.43 68.93 3.51
C LEU A 26 8.95 68.87 3.96
N GLU A 27 8.03 68.70 3.03
CA GLU A 27 6.62 68.46 3.37
C GLU A 27 6.41 66.98 3.67
N PHE A 28 6.01 66.68 4.89
CA PHE A 28 5.62 65.33 5.32
C PHE A 28 4.13 65.01 5.03
N ASN A 29 3.52 65.71 4.10
CA ASN A 29 2.11 65.60 3.84
C ASN A 29 1.81 64.57 2.74
N THR A 30 1.05 63.58 3.06
CA THR A 30 0.57 62.56 2.16
C THR A 30 -0.59 63.12 1.33
N GLY A 31 -0.38 63.51 0.10
CA GLY A 31 -1.56 63.87 -0.66
C GLY A 31 -1.41 64.40 -2.08
N SER A 32 -0.25 64.64 -2.63
CA SER A 32 -0.15 64.97 -4.05
C SER A 32 1.26 64.84 -4.61
N GLY A 33 1.67 63.59 -4.82
CA GLY A 33 2.87 63.31 -5.65
C GLY A 33 4.23 63.75 -5.10
N LYS A 34 4.29 64.20 -3.84
CA LYS A 34 5.49 64.67 -3.15
C LYS A 34 5.69 63.99 -1.81
N ASP A 35 5.34 62.70 -1.74
CA ASP A 35 5.42 61.95 -0.49
C ASP A 35 6.90 61.68 -0.15
N PHE A 36 7.40 62.35 0.86
CA PHE A 36 8.70 62.09 1.46
C PHE A 36 8.78 60.61 1.94
N ALA A 37 7.67 60.05 2.36
CA ALA A 37 7.56 58.61 2.72
C ALA A 37 7.88 57.66 1.57
N GLN A 38 7.65 58.06 0.30
CA GLN A 38 8.02 57.26 -0.85
C GLN A 38 9.52 57.27 -1.20
N GLN A 39 10.29 58.14 -0.55
CA GLN A 39 11.74 58.22 -0.73
C GLN A 39 12.51 57.30 0.22
N TYR A 40 11.84 56.74 1.18
CA TYR A 40 12.43 55.74 2.09
C TYR A 40 12.04 54.32 1.67
N LEU A 41 12.99 53.42 1.81
CA LEU A 41 12.72 52.01 1.63
C LEU A 41 11.68 51.56 2.68
N PRO A 42 10.67 50.81 2.29
CA PRO A 42 9.78 50.21 3.27
C PRO A 42 10.56 49.33 4.25
N GLU A 43 10.09 49.22 5.46
CA GLU A 43 10.65 48.30 6.42
C GLU A 43 10.50 46.89 5.84
N LEU A 44 11.61 46.18 5.68
CA LEU A 44 11.67 44.83 5.13
C LEU A 44 11.94 43.87 6.27
N TYR A 45 11.13 42.85 6.36
CA TYR A 45 11.46 41.69 7.19
C TYR A 45 12.52 40.87 6.45
N GLU A 46 13.69 40.76 7.07
CA GLU A 46 14.81 40.02 6.47
C GLU A 46 14.60 38.53 6.48
N GLN A 47 13.78 38.03 7.40
CA GLN A 47 13.50 36.59 7.54
C GLN A 47 12.26 36.19 6.75
N GLU A 48 12.38 35.12 6.00
CA GLU A 48 11.26 34.48 5.34
C GLU A 48 10.49 33.58 6.32
N VAL A 49 9.15 33.69 6.33
CA VAL A 49 8.28 32.87 7.18
C VAL A 49 7.74 31.69 6.38
N GLU A 50 7.97 30.48 6.86
CA GLU A 50 7.34 29.28 6.31
C GLU A 50 5.84 29.26 6.60
N ARG A 51 5.02 29.39 5.54
CA ARG A 51 3.56 29.44 5.66
C ARG A 51 2.91 28.09 5.99
N TYR A 52 3.54 27.00 5.60
CA TYR A 52 2.96 25.67 5.65
C TYR A 52 3.63 24.76 6.69
N GLY A 53 4.56 25.23 7.46
CA GLY A 53 5.28 24.46 8.47
C GLY A 53 6.04 23.28 7.86
N ASN A 54 5.92 22.13 8.44
CA ASN A 54 6.58 20.92 7.92
C ASN A 54 6.06 20.57 6.52
N ARG A 55 6.88 20.77 5.50
CA ARG A 55 6.56 20.62 4.07
C ARG A 55 6.85 19.22 3.53
N THR A 56 7.63 18.43 4.24
CA THR A 56 8.02 17.11 3.78
C THR A 56 6.95 16.03 4.06
N LEU A 57 6.81 15.11 3.13
CA LEU A 57 5.93 13.94 3.23
C LEU A 57 6.72 12.69 3.63
N SER A 58 8.05 12.77 3.59
CA SER A 58 8.94 11.63 3.84
C SER A 58 8.79 11.11 5.27
N GLY A 59 8.83 9.81 5.42
CA GLY A 59 8.78 9.14 6.72
C GLY A 59 7.93 7.88 6.75
N PHE A 60 6.95 7.73 5.86
CA PHE A 60 6.11 6.55 5.79
C PHE A 60 6.92 5.28 5.52
N LEU A 61 7.71 5.27 4.45
CA LEU A 61 8.52 4.11 4.08
C LEU A 61 9.66 3.84 5.07
N ARG A 62 10.18 4.87 5.75
CA ARG A 62 11.17 4.69 6.82
C ARG A 62 10.59 3.97 8.03
N MET A 63 9.31 4.19 8.32
CA MET A 63 8.61 3.52 9.43
C MET A 63 8.23 2.08 9.09
N VAL A 64 7.77 1.84 7.88
CA VAL A 64 7.13 0.59 7.51
C VAL A 64 8.10 -0.41 6.90
N GLY A 65 9.09 0.06 6.18
CA GLY A 65 9.97 -0.77 5.37
C GLY A 65 11.44 -0.71 5.69
N ALA A 66 12.13 -1.82 5.48
CA ALA A 66 13.57 -1.86 5.38
C ALA A 66 14.00 -1.60 3.94
N GLU A 67 15.13 -0.93 3.76
CA GLU A 67 15.76 -0.77 2.45
C GLU A 67 16.87 -1.80 2.28
N MET A 68 16.87 -2.50 1.14
CA MET A 68 17.83 -3.57 0.85
C MET A 68 18.41 -3.45 -0.56
N PRO A 69 19.71 -3.72 -0.74
CA PRO A 69 20.32 -3.67 -2.07
C PRO A 69 19.85 -4.81 -2.98
N MET A 70 19.89 -4.55 -4.28
CA MET A 70 19.69 -5.55 -5.34
C MET A 70 20.60 -5.23 -6.54
N THR A 71 20.96 -6.25 -7.29
CA THR A 71 21.78 -6.11 -8.51
C THR A 71 21.00 -6.39 -9.79
N SER A 72 19.85 -7.02 -9.69
CA SER A 72 19.02 -7.46 -10.81
C SER A 72 18.06 -6.38 -11.30
N ASP A 73 17.63 -6.45 -12.55
CA ASP A 73 16.60 -5.60 -13.16
C ASP A 73 15.16 -5.98 -12.73
N GLN A 74 15.03 -7.07 -12.01
CA GLN A 74 13.74 -7.56 -11.54
C GLN A 74 13.90 -8.25 -10.20
N VAL A 75 12.97 -8.00 -9.30
CA VAL A 75 12.81 -8.75 -8.04
C VAL A 75 11.67 -9.72 -8.22
N ILE A 76 11.92 -11.00 -7.93
CA ILE A 76 10.92 -12.06 -7.96
C ILE A 76 10.81 -12.65 -6.57
N TRP A 77 9.59 -12.85 -6.11
CA TRP A 77 9.30 -13.57 -4.87
C TRP A 77 8.17 -14.55 -5.09
N SER A 78 8.09 -15.54 -4.23
CA SER A 78 7.08 -16.58 -4.29
C SER A 78 6.23 -16.56 -3.03
N GLU A 79 4.93 -16.73 -3.18
CA GLU A 79 3.99 -16.85 -2.10
C GLU A 79 3.33 -18.22 -2.16
N GLN A 80 3.27 -18.88 -1.01
CA GLN A 80 2.69 -20.20 -0.90
C GLN A 80 1.17 -20.09 -0.67
N ASN A 81 0.42 -20.91 -1.39
CA ASN A 81 -1.03 -21.01 -1.22
C ASN A 81 -1.40 -21.72 0.10
N ARG A 82 -2.69 -21.72 0.41
CA ARG A 82 -3.22 -22.37 1.61
C ARG A 82 -2.92 -23.86 1.63
N LEU A 83 -2.65 -24.38 2.82
CA LEU A 83 -2.38 -25.81 3.02
C LEU A 83 -3.61 -26.67 2.77
N HIS A 84 -4.79 -26.22 3.19
CA HIS A 84 -6.02 -27.00 3.13
C HIS A 84 -6.75 -26.83 1.80
N VAL A 85 -7.26 -27.96 1.29
CA VAL A 85 -8.05 -28.00 0.05
C VAL A 85 -9.49 -27.63 0.35
N SER A 86 -9.94 -26.52 -0.19
CA SER A 86 -11.31 -26.03 -0.10
C SER A 86 -11.74 -25.39 -1.42
N TYR A 87 -13.00 -25.48 -1.73
CA TYR A 87 -13.60 -24.86 -2.91
C TYR A 87 -14.86 -24.10 -2.51
N LYS A 88 -15.05 -22.92 -3.07
CA LYS A 88 -16.27 -22.14 -2.94
C LYS A 88 -17.16 -22.43 -4.13
N GLY A 89 -18.42 -22.68 -3.85
CA GLY A 89 -19.41 -22.94 -4.88
C GLY A 89 -19.31 -24.32 -5.55
N LEU A 90 -20.38 -24.70 -6.17
CA LEU A 90 -20.45 -25.80 -7.14
C LEU A 90 -20.76 -25.19 -8.51
N HIS A 91 -20.28 -25.82 -9.56
CA HIS A 91 -20.48 -25.33 -10.92
C HIS A 91 -21.99 -25.22 -11.24
N THR A 92 -22.40 -24.07 -11.73
CA THR A 92 -23.81 -23.71 -12.01
C THR A 92 -24.55 -24.62 -12.99
N GLY A 93 -23.88 -25.51 -13.69
CA GLY A 93 -24.47 -26.47 -14.60
C GLY A 93 -24.52 -27.93 -14.08
N THR A 94 -23.94 -28.16 -12.92
CA THR A 94 -23.89 -29.52 -12.32
C THR A 94 -24.11 -29.35 -10.82
N THR A 95 -25.34 -29.08 -10.45
CA THR A 95 -25.80 -29.13 -9.07
C THR A 95 -25.51 -30.49 -8.47
N LEU A 96 -25.34 -30.51 -7.17
CA LEU A 96 -25.28 -31.75 -6.40
C LEU A 96 -26.40 -32.69 -6.85
N THR A 97 -26.04 -33.80 -7.43
CA THR A 97 -27.02 -34.81 -7.88
C THR A 97 -26.82 -36.12 -7.12
N ILE A 98 -27.88 -36.86 -6.89
CA ILE A 98 -27.82 -38.14 -6.27
C ILE A 98 -28.43 -39.21 -7.21
N ALA A 99 -27.65 -40.23 -7.53
CA ALA A 99 -28.12 -41.41 -8.19
C ALA A 99 -28.55 -42.45 -7.16
N ASN A 100 -29.59 -43.21 -7.46
CA ASN A 100 -30.09 -44.29 -6.60
C ASN A 100 -30.40 -43.85 -5.16
N SER A 101 -31.00 -42.68 -4.99
CA SER A 101 -31.38 -42.14 -3.68
C SER A 101 -32.26 -43.11 -2.90
N GLY A 102 -32.01 -43.24 -1.60
CA GLY A 102 -32.75 -44.16 -0.73
C GLY A 102 -32.38 -45.63 -0.86
N THR A 103 -31.27 -45.96 -1.50
CA THR A 103 -30.76 -47.33 -1.62
C THR A 103 -29.32 -47.42 -1.14
N SER A 104 -28.87 -48.68 -0.84
CA SER A 104 -27.46 -48.91 -0.44
C SER A 104 -26.42 -48.57 -1.52
N THR A 105 -26.91 -48.29 -2.74
CA THR A 105 -26.07 -47.88 -3.89
C THR A 105 -26.17 -46.38 -4.18
N ALA A 106 -26.71 -45.62 -3.25
CA ALA A 106 -26.78 -44.14 -3.39
C ALA A 106 -25.39 -43.54 -3.62
N GLU A 107 -25.27 -42.76 -4.66
CA GLU A 107 -24.04 -42.09 -5.06
C GLU A 107 -24.30 -40.60 -5.32
N VAL A 108 -23.54 -39.74 -4.67
CA VAL A 108 -23.61 -38.32 -4.84
C VAL A 108 -22.57 -37.87 -5.87
N THR A 109 -23.02 -37.09 -6.82
CA THR A 109 -22.14 -36.46 -7.82
C THR A 109 -22.11 -34.93 -7.60
N PHE A 110 -20.93 -34.37 -7.53
CA PHE A 110 -20.71 -32.92 -7.37
C PHE A 110 -19.48 -32.48 -8.14
N ARG A 111 -19.49 -31.21 -8.53
CA ARG A 111 -18.39 -30.60 -9.25
C ARG A 111 -17.99 -29.27 -8.56
N PRO A 112 -16.74 -29.14 -8.09
CA PRO A 112 -16.23 -27.84 -7.63
C PRO A 112 -16.30 -26.80 -8.72
N ASP A 113 -16.63 -25.56 -8.36
CA ASP A 113 -16.54 -24.43 -9.28
C ASP A 113 -15.06 -24.04 -9.43
N ILE A 114 -14.45 -24.68 -10.39
CA ILE A 114 -13.10 -24.33 -10.85
C ILE A 114 -13.35 -23.46 -12.06
N ALA A 115 -12.90 -22.19 -12.01
CA ALA A 115 -13.11 -21.19 -13.05
C ALA A 115 -13.00 -21.82 -14.45
N ALA A 116 -14.12 -21.82 -15.16
CA ALA A 116 -14.18 -22.36 -16.52
C ALA A 116 -13.48 -21.38 -17.49
N PRO A 117 -12.96 -21.84 -18.61
CA PRO A 117 -13.01 -23.16 -19.20
C PRO A 117 -11.64 -23.81 -19.29
N ASN A 118 -10.98 -24.09 -18.23
CA ASN A 118 -9.59 -24.50 -18.34
C ASN A 118 -9.48 -26.01 -18.18
N THR A 119 -9.30 -26.69 -19.29
CA THR A 119 -8.93 -28.10 -19.36
C THR A 119 -7.60 -28.43 -18.67
N ALA A 120 -6.88 -27.42 -18.20
CA ALA A 120 -5.61 -27.54 -17.49
C ALA A 120 -5.72 -27.34 -15.97
N THR A 121 -6.89 -27.04 -15.42
CA THR A 121 -7.04 -26.83 -13.98
C THR A 121 -7.19 -28.19 -13.28
N ASN A 122 -6.23 -28.50 -12.44
CA ASN A 122 -6.23 -29.72 -11.66
C ASN A 122 -7.09 -29.55 -10.41
N MET A 123 -8.10 -30.40 -10.25
CA MET A 123 -8.80 -30.52 -9.00
C MET A 123 -7.93 -31.31 -8.00
N ALA A 124 -7.74 -30.78 -6.81
CA ALA A 124 -6.88 -31.39 -5.79
C ALA A 124 -7.56 -32.51 -5.01
N ILE A 125 -8.86 -32.78 -5.26
CA ILE A 125 -9.60 -33.82 -4.58
C ILE A 125 -9.24 -35.18 -5.20
N ARG A 126 -8.98 -36.17 -4.32
CA ARG A 126 -8.57 -37.53 -4.70
C ARG A 126 -9.54 -38.57 -4.14
N VAL A 127 -9.54 -39.71 -4.77
CA VAL A 127 -10.31 -40.87 -4.29
C VAL A 127 -9.85 -41.30 -2.88
N GLY A 128 -10.78 -41.57 -1.98
CA GLY A 128 -10.50 -41.88 -0.58
C GLY A 128 -10.47 -40.70 0.36
N GLN A 129 -10.60 -39.48 -0.15
CA GLN A 129 -10.73 -38.29 0.71
C GLN A 129 -12.17 -38.12 1.21
N THR A 130 -12.27 -37.51 2.39
CA THR A 130 -13.55 -37.20 3.01
C THR A 130 -13.78 -35.69 2.89
N VAL A 131 -14.95 -35.34 2.36
CA VAL A 131 -15.32 -33.95 2.03
C VAL A 131 -16.56 -33.57 2.82
N LEU A 132 -16.54 -32.38 3.39
CA LEU A 132 -17.72 -31.73 3.95
C LEU A 132 -18.25 -30.73 2.93
N ILE A 133 -19.54 -30.84 2.62
CA ILE A 133 -20.29 -29.93 1.76
C ILE A 133 -21.27 -29.18 2.64
N SER A 134 -21.35 -27.88 2.54
CA SER A 134 -22.23 -27.02 3.32
C SER A 134 -22.88 -25.94 2.46
N ASP A 135 -24.05 -25.49 2.90
CA ASP A 135 -24.70 -24.30 2.36
C ASP A 135 -23.83 -23.08 2.63
N GLN A 136 -23.58 -22.27 1.60
CA GLN A 136 -22.74 -21.07 1.69
C GLN A 136 -23.40 -19.97 2.51
N ALA A 137 -24.73 -19.84 2.46
CA ALA A 137 -25.45 -18.74 3.07
C ALA A 137 -25.49 -18.85 4.61
N THR A 138 -25.78 -20.04 5.13
CA THR A 138 -25.98 -20.25 6.57
C THR A 138 -24.97 -21.16 7.22
N GLY A 139 -24.37 -22.09 6.45
CA GLY A 139 -23.49 -23.15 6.95
C GLY A 139 -24.17 -24.17 7.86
N LEU A 140 -25.48 -24.05 8.10
CA LEU A 140 -26.21 -24.89 9.04
C LEU A 140 -26.52 -26.30 8.46
N VAL A 141 -26.73 -26.36 7.16
CA VAL A 141 -26.99 -27.62 6.48
C VAL A 141 -25.67 -28.15 5.95
N THR A 142 -25.26 -29.31 6.48
CA THR A 142 -23.99 -29.95 6.11
C THR A 142 -24.19 -31.39 5.66
N MET A 143 -23.31 -31.85 4.79
CA MET A 143 -23.25 -33.25 4.35
C MET A 143 -21.78 -33.68 4.30
N LYS A 144 -21.51 -34.87 4.77
CA LYS A 144 -20.17 -35.48 4.72
C LYS A 144 -20.18 -36.62 3.70
N VAL A 145 -19.20 -36.59 2.80
CA VAL A 145 -19.10 -37.50 1.67
C VAL A 145 -17.70 -38.11 1.61
N LEU A 146 -17.63 -39.42 1.44
CA LEU A 146 -16.43 -40.14 1.06
C LEU A 146 -16.34 -40.16 -0.47
N VAL A 147 -15.27 -39.62 -1.04
CA VAL A 147 -15.04 -39.66 -2.48
C VAL A 147 -14.63 -41.05 -2.92
N THR A 148 -15.45 -41.65 -3.78
CA THR A 148 -15.24 -43.03 -4.29
C THR A 148 -14.65 -43.02 -5.69
N ASP A 149 -14.94 -41.98 -6.50
CA ASP A 149 -14.42 -41.83 -7.85
C ASP A 149 -14.30 -40.37 -8.21
N VAL A 150 -13.33 -40.05 -9.04
CA VAL A 150 -13.12 -38.73 -9.64
C VAL A 150 -13.01 -38.90 -11.14
N THR A 151 -13.82 -38.20 -11.90
CA THR A 151 -13.90 -38.34 -13.35
C THR A 151 -13.60 -37.03 -14.09
N ASP A 152 -13.18 -37.17 -15.34
CA ASP A 152 -13.09 -36.05 -16.27
C ASP A 152 -14.47 -35.65 -16.84
N ALA A 153 -14.50 -34.64 -17.72
CA ALA A 153 -15.75 -34.24 -18.39
C ALA A 153 -16.34 -35.32 -19.31
N ALA A 154 -15.53 -36.26 -19.79
CA ALA A 154 -15.93 -37.35 -20.63
C ALA A 154 -16.43 -38.57 -19.84
N GLY A 155 -16.31 -38.53 -18.50
CA GLY A 155 -16.73 -39.61 -17.59
C GLY A 155 -15.65 -40.67 -17.35
N ASN A 156 -14.40 -40.47 -17.82
CA ASN A 156 -13.31 -41.39 -17.54
C ASN A 156 -12.80 -41.18 -16.10
N SER A 157 -12.51 -42.30 -15.40
CA SER A 157 -11.97 -42.22 -14.05
C SER A 157 -10.56 -41.67 -14.01
N VAL A 158 -10.36 -40.63 -13.18
CA VAL A 158 -9.09 -39.92 -12.96
C VAL A 158 -8.80 -39.84 -11.46
N PRO A 159 -8.44 -40.95 -10.81
CA PRO A 159 -8.44 -41.09 -9.36
C PRO A 159 -7.36 -40.25 -8.64
N ASN A 160 -6.40 -39.73 -9.34
CA ASN A 160 -5.21 -39.03 -8.79
C ASN A 160 -5.35 -37.52 -8.76
N GLY A 161 -6.49 -36.93 -9.11
CA GLY A 161 -6.59 -35.48 -9.18
C GLY A 161 -5.72 -34.84 -10.28
N SER A 162 -5.40 -35.58 -11.35
CA SER A 162 -4.62 -35.09 -12.47
C SER A 162 -5.44 -34.15 -13.37
N ALA A 163 -4.74 -33.54 -14.36
CA ALA A 163 -5.36 -32.63 -15.31
C ALA A 163 -6.62 -33.22 -15.96
N GLY A 164 -7.72 -32.46 -15.94
CA GLY A 164 -9.01 -32.89 -16.46
C GLY A 164 -9.96 -33.48 -15.42
N ALA A 165 -9.55 -33.72 -14.18
CA ALA A 165 -10.45 -34.14 -13.10
C ALA A 165 -11.44 -33.00 -12.79
N LEU A 166 -12.74 -33.24 -12.98
CA LEU A 166 -13.75 -32.19 -12.83
C LEU A 166 -14.94 -32.60 -11.96
N ILE A 167 -15.26 -33.88 -11.91
CA ILE A 167 -16.48 -34.40 -11.26
C ILE A 167 -16.09 -35.39 -10.17
N CYS A 168 -16.57 -35.15 -8.96
CA CYS A 168 -16.44 -36.09 -7.84
C CYS A 168 -17.70 -36.91 -7.68
N LYS A 169 -17.53 -38.21 -7.45
CA LYS A 169 -18.58 -39.12 -7.03
C LYS A 169 -18.26 -39.66 -5.65
N GLY A 170 -19.26 -39.82 -4.82
CA GLY A 170 -19.03 -40.26 -3.45
C GLY A 170 -20.25 -40.81 -2.78
N LYS A 171 -20.03 -41.36 -1.59
CA LYS A 171 -21.08 -41.92 -0.72
C LYS A 171 -21.21 -41.09 0.54
N ILE A 172 -22.46 -40.87 0.97
CA ILE A 172 -22.78 -40.05 2.13
C ILE A 172 -22.57 -40.87 3.40
N TYR A 173 -22.02 -40.23 4.42
CA TYR A 173 -21.92 -40.80 5.75
C TYR A 173 -23.25 -40.71 6.49
N GLY A 174 -23.74 -41.82 7.01
CA GLY A 174 -24.91 -41.86 7.87
C GLY A 174 -26.26 -41.62 7.18
N ALA A 175 -26.27 -41.50 5.86
CA ALA A 175 -27.49 -41.32 5.07
C ALA A 175 -27.31 -41.88 3.66
N ASP A 176 -28.43 -42.23 3.03
CA ASP A 176 -28.54 -42.68 1.63
C ASP A 176 -29.34 -41.68 0.76
N THR A 177 -29.72 -40.55 1.38
CA THR A 177 -30.42 -39.44 0.72
C THR A 177 -29.72 -38.12 1.00
N VAL A 178 -29.72 -37.21 0.03
CA VAL A 178 -29.21 -35.84 0.21
C VAL A 178 -30.28 -34.96 0.84
N ASN A 179 -29.91 -34.10 1.75
CA ASN A 179 -30.82 -33.10 2.28
C ASN A 179 -31.36 -32.22 1.14
N ALA A 180 -32.67 -32.12 1.02
CA ALA A 180 -33.31 -31.35 -0.05
C ALA A 180 -32.88 -29.88 -0.08
N ALA A 181 -32.50 -29.31 1.05
CA ALA A 181 -32.00 -27.95 1.13
C ALA A 181 -30.65 -27.74 0.39
N LEU A 182 -29.80 -28.78 0.30
CA LEU A 182 -28.55 -28.71 -0.45
C LEU A 182 -28.73 -28.90 -1.96
N LEU A 183 -29.79 -29.59 -2.38
CA LEU A 183 -30.05 -29.89 -3.79
C LEU A 183 -30.48 -28.68 -4.62
N ASN A 184 -31.09 -27.69 -3.99
CA ASN A 184 -31.63 -26.51 -4.65
C ASN A 184 -30.78 -25.25 -4.48
N THR A 185 -29.63 -25.36 -3.83
CA THR A 185 -28.76 -24.23 -3.53
C THR A 185 -27.62 -24.23 -4.53
N ALA A 186 -27.50 -23.15 -5.30
CA ALA A 186 -26.42 -22.97 -6.27
C ALA A 186 -25.05 -22.71 -5.60
N ASP A 187 -25.08 -22.17 -4.38
CA ASP A 187 -23.88 -21.72 -3.68
C ASP A 187 -23.58 -22.66 -2.50
N LEU A 188 -22.79 -23.67 -2.77
CA LEU A 188 -22.30 -24.61 -1.78
C LEU A 188 -20.80 -24.47 -1.59
N ASN A 189 -20.35 -24.56 -0.34
CA ASN A 189 -18.93 -24.64 0.00
C ASN A 189 -18.54 -26.08 0.30
N MET A 190 -17.30 -26.41 -0.01
CA MET A 190 -16.74 -27.70 0.30
C MET A 190 -15.31 -27.62 0.77
N PHE A 191 -14.91 -28.49 1.68
CA PHE A 191 -13.52 -28.68 2.05
C PHE A 191 -13.22 -30.14 2.40
N VAL A 192 -11.97 -30.52 2.17
CA VAL A 192 -11.46 -31.84 2.53
C VAL A 192 -11.02 -31.80 3.99
N TYR A 193 -11.63 -32.65 4.83
CA TYR A 193 -11.30 -32.71 6.25
C TYR A 193 -10.51 -33.97 6.66
N GLY A 194 -10.34 -34.93 5.74
CA GLY A 194 -9.58 -36.14 6.02
C GLY A 194 -9.59 -37.14 4.88
N SER A 195 -9.27 -38.37 5.21
CA SER A 195 -9.32 -39.50 4.29
C SER A 195 -9.68 -40.77 5.04
N GLU A 196 -10.37 -41.70 4.37
CA GLU A 196 -10.73 -42.99 4.92
C GLU A 196 -10.50 -44.10 3.90
N PHE A 197 -9.90 -45.18 4.35
CA PHE A 197 -9.64 -46.39 3.56
C PHE A 197 -10.16 -47.62 4.27
N LYS A 198 -10.60 -48.61 3.50
CA LYS A 198 -11.00 -49.91 4.04
C LYS A 198 -9.78 -50.71 4.52
N LYS A 199 -10.01 -51.64 5.45
CA LYS A 199 -8.95 -52.54 5.87
C LYS A 199 -8.45 -53.37 4.68
N GLY A 200 -7.13 -53.46 4.50
CA GLY A 200 -6.51 -54.26 3.45
C GLY A 200 -6.54 -53.64 2.05
N THR A 201 -6.80 -52.33 1.93
CA THR A 201 -6.71 -51.59 0.66
C THR A 201 -5.40 -50.87 0.53
N ASP A 202 -5.00 -50.57 -0.70
CA ASP A 202 -3.87 -49.69 -1.00
C ASP A 202 -4.10 -48.30 -0.44
N GLY A 203 -3.00 -47.53 -0.24
CA GLY A 203 -3.05 -46.15 0.20
C GLY A 203 -3.55 -45.17 -0.85
N MET A 204 -3.40 -43.88 -0.55
CA MET A 204 -3.80 -42.80 -1.43
C MET A 204 -3.08 -42.88 -2.78
N LYS A 205 -3.85 -42.79 -3.87
CA LYS A 205 -3.30 -42.74 -5.23
C LYS A 205 -3.05 -41.30 -5.65
N GLY A 206 -1.87 -41.07 -6.25
CA GLY A 206 -1.44 -39.73 -6.67
C GLY A 206 -0.88 -38.87 -5.52
N SER A 207 -0.22 -37.83 -5.88
CA SER A 207 0.30 -36.76 -4.97
C SER A 207 -0.29 -35.43 -5.33
N ILE A 208 -0.38 -34.53 -4.37
CA ILE A 208 -0.65 -33.12 -4.58
C ILE A 208 0.68 -32.42 -4.37
N GLU A 209 1.21 -31.83 -5.42
CA GLU A 209 2.40 -31.00 -5.33
C GLU A 209 1.97 -29.58 -4.94
N PRO A 210 2.60 -28.98 -3.91
CA PRO A 210 2.31 -27.62 -3.55
C PRO A 210 2.73 -26.70 -4.70
N SER A 211 1.81 -25.87 -5.17
CA SER A 211 2.11 -24.80 -6.10
C SER A 211 2.38 -23.52 -5.33
N PHE A 212 3.32 -22.72 -5.82
CA PHE A 212 3.55 -21.38 -5.35
C PHE A 212 3.30 -20.38 -6.47
N THR A 213 2.74 -19.24 -6.11
CA THR A 213 2.52 -18.14 -7.04
C THR A 213 3.73 -17.22 -7.01
N GLN A 214 4.24 -16.89 -8.19
CA GLN A 214 5.36 -15.96 -8.32
C GLN A 214 4.84 -14.58 -8.66
N TYR A 215 5.39 -13.60 -7.97
CA TYR A 215 5.18 -12.19 -8.23
C TYR A 215 6.52 -11.53 -8.51
N ALA A 216 6.49 -10.46 -9.28
CA ALA A 216 7.67 -9.73 -9.65
C ALA A 216 7.40 -8.23 -9.66
N ASN A 217 8.44 -7.45 -9.37
CA ASN A 217 8.42 -6.00 -9.54
C ASN A 217 9.75 -5.53 -10.12
N ARG A 218 9.77 -4.35 -10.73
CA ARG A 218 10.92 -3.78 -11.42
C ARG A 218 11.30 -2.43 -10.82
N PRO A 219 12.61 -2.09 -10.80
CA PRO A 219 13.06 -0.79 -10.32
C PRO A 219 12.74 0.30 -11.33
N VAL A 220 12.35 1.45 -10.81
CA VAL A 220 12.17 2.68 -11.55
C VAL A 220 13.31 3.64 -11.25
N ILE A 221 13.76 4.38 -12.28
CA ILE A 221 14.79 5.40 -12.15
C ILE A 221 14.12 6.75 -11.96
N ILE A 222 14.34 7.35 -10.81
CA ILE A 222 13.81 8.66 -10.42
C ILE A 222 14.96 9.66 -10.47
N LYS A 223 14.75 10.80 -11.11
CA LYS A 223 15.76 11.86 -11.25
C LYS A 223 15.13 13.23 -11.01
N ASP A 224 15.90 14.11 -10.40
CA ASP A 224 15.61 15.54 -10.36
C ASP A 224 16.90 16.34 -10.54
N LYS A 225 16.79 17.59 -10.93
CA LYS A 225 17.93 18.48 -11.19
C LYS A 225 17.61 19.89 -10.74
N TYR A 226 18.58 20.52 -10.10
CA TYR A 226 18.58 21.95 -9.88
C TYR A 226 19.73 22.58 -10.67
N GLU A 227 19.49 23.68 -11.36
CA GLU A 227 20.48 24.38 -12.18
C GLU A 227 20.44 25.88 -11.87
N ILE A 228 21.63 26.44 -11.72
CA ILE A 228 21.83 27.88 -11.51
C ILE A 228 23.01 28.37 -12.35
N ASN A 229 22.88 29.58 -12.91
CA ASN A 229 23.94 30.22 -13.67
C ASN A 229 25.03 30.75 -12.74
N GLY A 230 26.26 30.83 -13.25
CA GLY A 230 27.40 31.32 -12.48
C GLY A 230 27.24 32.74 -12.00
N SER A 231 26.62 33.59 -12.82
CA SER A 231 26.34 35.00 -12.46
C SER A 231 25.35 35.10 -11.29
N ASP A 232 24.32 34.26 -11.28
CA ASP A 232 23.30 34.26 -10.22
C ASP A 232 23.86 33.70 -8.91
N THR A 233 24.80 32.75 -8.99
CA THR A 233 25.48 32.21 -7.81
C THR A 233 26.31 33.29 -7.06
N ALA A 234 26.80 34.29 -7.77
CA ALA A 234 27.57 35.38 -7.20
C ALA A 234 26.70 36.53 -6.61
N GLN A 235 25.38 36.46 -6.82
CA GLN A 235 24.48 37.48 -6.29
C GLN A 235 24.11 37.18 -4.83
N ILE A 236 24.18 38.24 -4.01
CA ILE A 236 23.74 38.19 -2.61
C ILE A 236 22.30 38.68 -2.54
N GLY A 237 21.39 37.84 -2.04
CA GLY A 237 20.01 38.25 -1.79
C GLY A 237 19.88 39.25 -0.65
N TRP A 238 18.80 39.97 -0.63
CA TRP A 238 18.47 40.93 0.45
C TRP A 238 17.57 40.32 1.54
N VAL A 239 17.07 39.11 1.29
CA VAL A 239 16.27 38.32 2.25
C VAL A 239 17.14 37.23 2.83
N GLU A 240 17.15 37.11 4.14
CA GLU A 240 17.79 35.99 4.82
C GLU A 240 16.94 34.72 4.57
N VAL A 241 17.56 33.73 3.97
CA VAL A 241 16.93 32.41 3.73
C VAL A 241 17.45 31.42 4.76
N ALA A 242 16.52 30.71 5.38
CA ALA A 242 16.81 29.61 6.27
C ALA A 242 16.44 28.28 5.58
N THR A 243 17.30 27.29 5.70
CA THR A 243 17.02 25.92 5.26
C THR A 243 16.53 25.09 6.44
N GLU A 244 15.79 24.02 6.18
CA GLU A 244 15.35 23.08 7.24
C GLU A 244 16.53 22.48 8.02
N ASP A 245 17.69 22.37 7.40
CA ASP A 245 18.94 21.91 8.04
C ASP A 245 19.57 22.95 9.00
N GLY A 246 18.95 24.09 9.21
CA GLY A 246 19.41 25.14 10.12
C GLY A 246 20.51 26.03 9.55
N THR A 247 20.82 25.91 8.26
CA THR A 247 21.77 26.84 7.59
C THR A 247 21.02 28.10 7.21
N SER A 248 21.49 29.23 7.65
CA SER A 248 20.93 30.54 7.28
C SER A 248 21.95 31.41 6.52
N GLY A 249 21.46 32.22 5.63
CA GLY A 249 22.29 33.14 4.84
C GLY A 249 21.46 33.86 3.78
N TYR A 250 22.13 34.77 3.06
CA TYR A 250 21.48 35.58 2.01
C TYR A 250 21.56 34.94 0.61
N LEU A 251 21.96 33.67 0.51
CA LEU A 251 22.16 32.98 -0.77
C LEU A 251 20.93 32.13 -1.12
N TRP A 252 20.12 32.65 -2.04
CA TRP A 252 18.89 32.02 -2.49
C TRP A 252 19.09 30.60 -3.08
N TYR A 253 20.22 30.36 -3.75
CA TYR A 253 20.47 29.06 -4.38
C TYR A 253 20.60 27.92 -3.37
N LEU A 254 21.11 28.17 -2.15
CA LEU A 254 21.20 27.15 -1.10
C LEU A 254 19.81 26.66 -0.69
N LYS A 255 18.87 27.60 -0.56
CA LYS A 255 17.47 27.25 -0.29
C LYS A 255 16.86 26.45 -1.44
N ALA A 256 17.03 26.88 -2.68
CA ALA A 256 16.48 26.21 -3.84
C ALA A 256 17.05 24.80 -4.03
N GLU A 257 18.33 24.59 -3.73
CA GLU A 257 18.96 23.26 -3.71
C GLU A 257 18.35 22.37 -2.61
N SER A 258 18.21 22.89 -1.39
CA SER A 258 17.61 22.19 -0.27
C SER A 258 16.15 21.79 -0.56
N GLU A 259 15.35 22.72 -1.10
CA GLU A 259 13.97 22.45 -1.49
C GLU A 259 13.86 21.39 -2.61
N THR A 260 14.79 21.41 -3.56
CA THR A 260 14.84 20.39 -4.62
C THR A 260 15.18 19.01 -4.03
N ARG A 261 16.09 18.96 -3.06
CA ARG A 261 16.43 17.72 -2.35
C ARG A 261 15.22 17.17 -1.61
N LEU A 262 14.50 17.99 -0.85
CA LEU A 262 13.31 17.57 -0.11
C LEU A 262 12.20 17.11 -1.07
N ARG A 263 11.97 17.82 -2.16
CA ARG A 263 11.02 17.42 -3.19
C ARG A 263 11.41 16.10 -3.86
N PHE A 264 12.69 15.87 -4.08
CA PHE A 264 13.19 14.60 -4.60
C PHE A 264 12.94 13.44 -3.61
N GLU A 265 13.14 13.65 -2.32
CA GLU A 265 12.81 12.67 -1.27
C GLU A 265 11.32 12.36 -1.24
N ASP A 266 10.45 13.35 -1.37
CA ASP A 266 9.02 13.16 -1.50
C ASP A 266 8.65 12.36 -2.77
N TYR A 267 9.31 12.62 -3.91
CA TYR A 267 9.10 11.84 -5.13
C TYR A 267 9.50 10.37 -4.95
N LEU A 268 10.57 10.09 -4.20
CA LEU A 268 10.96 8.71 -3.90
C LEU A 268 9.87 7.96 -3.13
N GLU A 269 9.24 8.64 -2.18
CA GLU A 269 8.17 8.06 -1.37
C GLU A 269 6.87 7.91 -2.16
N MET A 270 6.43 8.99 -2.83
CA MET A 270 5.21 8.97 -3.63
C MET A 270 5.25 7.94 -4.75
N MET A 271 6.40 7.76 -5.40
CA MET A 271 6.54 6.77 -6.47
C MET A 271 6.43 5.32 -5.95
N MET A 272 6.86 5.06 -4.72
CA MET A 272 6.69 3.74 -4.09
C MET A 272 5.25 3.48 -3.65
N VAL A 273 4.48 4.52 -3.38
CA VAL A 273 3.07 4.42 -2.97
C VAL A 273 2.14 4.30 -4.18
N GLU A 274 2.29 5.19 -5.16
CA GLU A 274 1.37 5.35 -6.31
C GLU A 274 1.84 4.68 -7.61
N GLY A 275 3.07 4.15 -7.65
CA GLY A 275 3.62 3.62 -8.88
C GLY A 275 2.77 2.51 -9.50
N GLU A 276 2.78 2.42 -10.81
CA GLU A 276 2.14 1.35 -11.58
C GLU A 276 3.13 0.69 -12.54
N ASP A 277 2.94 -0.58 -12.81
CA ASP A 277 3.71 -1.31 -13.84
C ASP A 277 3.34 -0.76 -15.22
N ALA A 278 4.33 -0.55 -16.06
CA ALA A 278 4.11 -0.08 -17.43
C ALA A 278 3.48 -1.13 -18.35
N LYS A 279 3.37 -2.39 -17.93
CA LYS A 279 2.69 -3.44 -18.67
C LYS A 279 1.18 -3.39 -18.47
N LEU A 280 0.45 -3.87 -19.48
CA LEU A 280 -0.99 -4.08 -19.36
C LEU A 280 -1.30 -5.23 -18.38
N ALA A 281 -2.51 -5.23 -17.81
CA ALA A 281 -2.94 -6.27 -16.88
C ALA A 281 -2.86 -7.70 -17.45
N ASN A 282 -2.92 -7.85 -18.78
CA ASN A 282 -2.73 -9.14 -19.47
C ASN A 282 -1.25 -9.50 -19.74
N GLY A 283 -0.31 -8.71 -19.20
CA GLY A 283 1.13 -8.89 -19.38
C GLY A 283 1.70 -8.41 -20.72
N ASN A 284 0.86 -7.89 -21.62
CA ASN A 284 1.32 -7.35 -22.90
C ASN A 284 2.01 -5.99 -22.73
N ALA A 285 2.86 -5.64 -23.70
CA ALA A 285 3.52 -4.35 -23.70
C ALA A 285 2.51 -3.21 -23.89
N SER A 286 2.55 -2.21 -23.03
CA SER A 286 1.86 -0.94 -23.21
C SER A 286 2.68 0.00 -24.10
N ALA A 287 2.12 1.15 -24.47
CA ALA A 287 2.85 2.19 -25.17
C ALA A 287 4.09 2.68 -24.39
N LEU A 288 3.99 2.76 -23.05
CA LEU A 288 5.09 3.13 -22.16
C LEU A 288 6.18 2.04 -22.15
N SER A 289 5.79 0.78 -22.01
CA SER A 289 6.74 -0.35 -22.06
C SER A 289 7.45 -0.45 -23.41
N THR A 290 6.73 -0.18 -24.50
CA THR A 290 7.32 -0.13 -25.86
C THR A 290 8.32 1.02 -26.00
N ALA A 291 8.12 2.13 -25.29
CA ALA A 291 9.05 3.26 -25.25
C ALA A 291 10.24 3.04 -24.28
N GLY A 292 10.32 1.89 -23.62
CA GLY A 292 11.41 1.54 -22.71
C GLY A 292 11.21 1.96 -21.25
N TYR A 293 10.00 2.37 -20.87
CA TYR A 293 9.65 2.62 -19.47
C TYR A 293 9.09 1.34 -18.85
N GLU A 294 9.67 0.92 -17.73
CA GLU A 294 9.27 -0.33 -17.08
C GLU A 294 8.14 -0.11 -16.05
N GLY A 295 8.12 1.05 -15.39
CA GLY A 295 7.24 1.30 -14.25
C GLY A 295 7.64 0.48 -13.02
N THR A 296 6.96 0.69 -11.93
CA THR A 296 7.09 -0.11 -10.70
C THR A 296 5.74 -0.23 -10.03
N GLN A 297 5.36 -1.42 -9.62
CA GLN A 297 4.12 -1.61 -8.87
C GLN A 297 4.29 -1.02 -7.46
N GLY A 298 3.56 0.05 -7.17
CA GLY A 298 3.52 0.68 -5.87
C GLY A 298 2.59 -0.04 -4.89
N MET A 299 2.49 0.50 -3.69
CA MET A 299 1.71 -0.10 -2.61
C MET A 299 0.21 -0.17 -2.96
N PHE A 300 -0.37 0.93 -3.45
CA PHE A 300 -1.80 0.96 -3.76
C PHE A 300 -2.14 0.01 -4.91
N ALA A 301 -1.37 0.01 -5.97
CA ALA A 301 -1.55 -0.91 -7.10
C ALA A 301 -1.40 -2.38 -6.66
N ALA A 302 -0.45 -2.69 -5.77
CA ALA A 302 -0.27 -4.05 -5.26
C ALA A 302 -1.44 -4.51 -4.38
N ILE A 303 -2.03 -3.59 -3.58
CA ILE A 303 -3.20 -3.91 -2.75
C ILE A 303 -4.45 -4.03 -3.62
N GLU A 304 -4.63 -3.19 -4.63
CA GLU A 304 -5.75 -3.27 -5.55
C GLU A 304 -5.74 -4.57 -6.37
N ASP A 305 -4.58 -5.05 -6.74
CA ASP A 305 -4.40 -6.30 -7.50
C ASP A 305 -4.58 -7.56 -6.62
N ARG A 306 -4.03 -7.57 -5.41
CA ARG A 306 -3.87 -8.79 -4.60
C ARG A 306 -4.32 -8.67 -3.16
N GLY A 307 -4.59 -7.46 -2.68
CA GLY A 307 -4.97 -7.18 -1.29
C GLY A 307 -6.47 -7.12 -1.08
N ASN A 308 -6.86 -6.49 0.00
CA ASN A 308 -8.25 -6.27 0.36
C ASN A 308 -8.61 -4.80 0.15
N ILE A 309 -9.70 -4.54 -0.54
CA ILE A 309 -10.27 -3.21 -0.70
C ILE A 309 -11.53 -3.16 0.15
N TYR A 310 -11.64 -2.13 0.99
CA TYR A 310 -12.79 -1.88 1.82
C TYR A 310 -13.36 -0.49 1.51
N SER A 311 -14.60 -0.46 1.04
CA SER A 311 -15.27 0.77 0.61
C SER A 311 -16.26 1.35 1.64
N GLY A 312 -16.43 0.72 2.77
CA GLY A 312 -17.48 1.04 3.74
C GLY A 312 -17.03 1.73 5.02
N PHE A 313 -15.72 1.94 5.22
CA PHE A 313 -15.20 2.69 6.37
C PHE A 313 -15.19 4.21 6.07
N ALA A 314 -16.23 4.69 5.41
CA ALA A 314 -16.53 6.10 5.39
C ALA A 314 -17.02 6.42 6.80
N GLY A 315 -16.21 7.10 7.58
CA GLY A 315 -16.44 7.40 8.95
C GLY A 315 -17.91 7.54 9.25
N ALA A 316 -18.43 6.67 10.08
CA ALA A 316 -19.84 6.63 10.30
C ALA A 316 -20.27 8.04 10.68
N ALA A 317 -21.10 8.62 9.85
CA ALA A 317 -21.77 9.89 10.15
C ALA A 317 -22.59 9.80 11.45
N ALA A 318 -22.59 8.65 12.12
CA ALA A 318 -23.12 8.40 13.44
C ALA A 318 -22.13 7.52 14.23
N PRO A 319 -21.46 8.06 15.26
CA PRO A 319 -20.74 7.25 16.21
C PRO A 319 -21.73 6.24 16.82
N GLY A 320 -21.55 4.97 16.53
CA GLY A 320 -22.46 3.95 17.00
C GLY A 320 -22.08 2.55 16.59
N ALA A 321 -22.94 1.60 16.90
CA ALA A 321 -22.75 0.17 16.64
C ALA A 321 -22.41 -0.19 15.16
N GLY A 322 -22.75 0.67 14.21
CA GLY A 322 -22.48 0.49 12.79
C GLY A 322 -20.97 0.52 12.46
N ALA A 323 -20.27 1.58 12.85
CA ALA A 323 -18.84 1.74 12.57
C ALA A 323 -17.98 0.64 13.21
N LEU A 324 -18.35 0.21 14.41
CA LEU A 324 -17.72 -0.91 15.08
C LEU A 324 -17.98 -2.23 14.35
N GLY A 325 -19.20 -2.42 13.85
CA GLY A 325 -19.56 -3.60 13.06
C GLY A 325 -18.74 -3.72 11.79
N ASP A 326 -18.50 -2.59 11.11
CA ASP A 326 -17.67 -2.53 9.92
C ASP A 326 -16.20 -2.87 10.21
N PHE A 327 -15.69 -2.33 11.33
CA PHE A 327 -14.34 -2.67 11.77
C PHE A 327 -14.18 -4.15 12.16
N ASP A 328 -15.19 -4.71 12.85
CA ASP A 328 -15.24 -6.14 13.16
C ASP A 328 -15.30 -7.02 11.90
N GLU A 329 -15.93 -6.55 10.82
CA GLU A 329 -15.92 -7.25 9.55
C GLU A 329 -14.52 -7.28 8.92
N ILE A 330 -13.78 -6.16 9.01
CA ILE A 330 -12.37 -6.14 8.59
C ILE A 330 -11.57 -7.18 9.36
N LEU A 331 -11.72 -7.26 10.69
CA LEU A 331 -11.03 -8.26 11.50
C LEU A 331 -11.37 -9.69 11.08
N LYS A 332 -12.68 -9.99 10.89
CA LYS A 332 -13.13 -11.29 10.39
C LYS A 332 -12.54 -11.65 9.03
N ASN A 333 -12.33 -10.65 8.17
CA ASN A 333 -11.72 -10.87 6.86
C ASN A 333 -10.19 -11.07 6.98
N LEU A 334 -9.52 -10.38 7.88
CA LEU A 334 -8.11 -10.62 8.18
C LEU A 334 -7.90 -12.04 8.73
N ASP A 335 -8.76 -12.53 9.64
CA ASP A 335 -8.73 -13.91 10.14
C ASP A 335 -8.82 -14.93 9.01
N LYS A 336 -9.64 -14.65 7.99
CA LYS A 336 -9.74 -15.51 6.81
C LYS A 336 -8.48 -15.53 5.96
N GLN A 337 -7.65 -14.48 6.04
CA GLN A 337 -6.44 -14.34 5.21
C GLN A 337 -5.16 -14.89 5.88
N GLY A 338 -5.18 -15.18 7.16
CA GLY A 338 -4.02 -15.68 7.89
C GLY A 338 -3.45 -14.60 8.82
N ALA A 339 -4.18 -14.32 9.85
CA ALA A 339 -4.03 -13.28 10.84
C ALA A 339 -2.58 -12.93 11.22
N ILE A 340 -2.19 -11.70 10.93
CA ILE A 340 -1.02 -11.06 11.51
C ILE A 340 -1.53 -10.14 12.61
N GLU A 341 -1.10 -10.37 13.84
CA GLU A 341 -1.66 -9.72 15.02
C GLU A 341 -1.31 -8.23 15.10
N GLU A 342 -0.12 -7.86 14.66
CA GLU A 342 0.37 -6.47 14.70
C GLU A 342 0.14 -5.76 13.36
N ASN A 343 -0.54 -4.61 13.40
CA ASN A 343 -0.88 -3.85 12.20
C ASN A 343 -0.69 -2.35 12.41
N MET A 344 -0.17 -1.68 11.39
CA MET A 344 -0.06 -0.23 11.33
C MET A 344 -1.19 0.34 10.49
N LEU A 345 -1.89 1.33 11.02
CA LEU A 345 -3.05 1.96 10.40
C LEU A 345 -2.72 3.41 10.05
N PHE A 346 -2.57 3.69 8.77
CA PHE A 346 -2.31 5.02 8.24
C PHE A 346 -3.60 5.59 7.67
N LEU A 347 -4.12 6.63 8.29
CA LEU A 347 -5.43 7.20 7.95
C LEU A 347 -5.34 8.66 7.51
N SER A 348 -6.33 9.09 6.76
CA SER A 348 -6.60 10.51 6.58
C SER A 348 -7.05 11.14 7.89
N ARG A 349 -6.91 12.46 8.03
CA ARG A 349 -7.33 13.17 9.24
C ARG A 349 -8.81 12.98 9.53
N ALA A 350 -9.65 13.03 8.51
CA ALA A 350 -11.09 12.84 8.66
C ALA A 350 -11.40 11.45 9.22
N THR A 351 -10.90 10.40 8.56
CA THR A 351 -11.10 9.02 8.98
C THR A 351 -10.47 8.72 10.34
N ALA A 352 -9.33 9.36 10.66
CA ALA A 352 -8.70 9.23 11.97
C ALA A 352 -9.57 9.82 13.10
N LEU A 353 -10.23 10.96 12.86
CA LEU A 353 -11.16 11.56 13.81
C LEU A 353 -12.43 10.73 13.97
N ASP A 354 -12.99 10.23 12.88
CA ASP A 354 -14.14 9.34 12.90
C ASP A 354 -13.85 8.06 13.69
N PHE A 355 -12.62 7.56 13.56
CA PHE A 355 -12.14 6.43 14.33
C PHE A 355 -12.04 6.72 15.82
N ASP A 356 -11.55 7.90 16.20
CA ASP A 356 -11.49 8.35 17.59
C ASP A 356 -12.91 8.52 18.17
N ASP A 357 -13.84 9.06 17.39
CA ASP A 357 -15.26 9.19 17.79
C ASP A 357 -15.91 7.82 17.95
N MET A 358 -15.58 6.83 17.12
CA MET A 358 -16.03 5.45 17.28
C MET A 358 -15.56 4.86 18.62
N ILE A 359 -14.30 5.04 18.96
CA ILE A 359 -13.74 4.55 20.24
C ILE A 359 -14.38 5.28 21.43
N ALA A 360 -14.57 6.61 21.33
CA ALA A 360 -15.20 7.42 22.37
C ALA A 360 -16.68 7.04 22.58
N ALA A 361 -17.43 6.77 21.52
CA ALA A 361 -18.82 6.32 21.60
C ALA A 361 -18.94 4.97 22.30
N MET A 362 -17.98 4.09 22.13
CA MET A 362 -17.92 2.81 22.86
C MET A 362 -17.65 3.02 24.36
N ALA A 363 -16.88 4.02 24.73
CA ALA A 363 -16.60 4.36 26.12
C ALA A 363 -17.81 5.05 26.82
N GLY A 364 -18.65 5.79 26.08
CA GLY A 364 -19.78 6.57 26.61
C GLY A 364 -21.14 5.87 26.66
N GLY A 365 -21.33 4.79 25.92
CA GLY A 365 -22.63 4.10 25.83
C GLY A 365 -22.74 2.93 26.79
N GLY A 366 -23.49 3.02 27.88
CA GLY A 366 -23.99 1.99 28.82
C GLY A 366 -23.34 0.62 28.99
N TYR A 367 -22.49 0.21 28.10
CA TYR A 367 -21.56 -0.95 28.17
C TYR A 367 -20.20 -0.58 28.77
N ALA A 368 -20.03 0.68 29.17
CA ALA A 368 -18.74 1.33 29.40
C ALA A 368 -18.02 0.94 30.69
N SER A 369 -18.65 0.26 31.62
CA SER A 369 -17.99 -0.02 32.91
C SER A 369 -16.99 -1.21 32.82
N THR A 370 -17.12 -2.02 31.79
CA THR A 370 -16.24 -3.18 31.61
C THR A 370 -15.37 -3.12 30.33
N ALA A 371 -15.78 -2.35 29.32
CA ALA A 371 -15.07 -2.28 28.04
C ALA A 371 -13.91 -1.29 28.04
N SER A 372 -13.97 -0.21 28.81
CA SER A 372 -12.87 0.77 28.90
C SER A 372 -11.60 0.21 29.55
N ALA A 373 -11.75 -0.86 30.35
CA ALA A 373 -10.61 -1.58 30.90
C ALA A 373 -9.99 -2.59 29.93
N SER A 374 -10.66 -2.90 28.80
CA SER A 374 -10.16 -3.85 27.78
C SER A 374 -9.38 -3.21 26.65
N TYR A 375 -9.46 -1.89 26.49
CA TYR A 375 -8.54 -1.18 25.61
C TYR A 375 -7.24 -0.96 26.39
N GLY A 376 -6.51 -2.06 26.59
CA GLY A 376 -5.20 -1.99 27.19
C GLY A 376 -4.30 -1.11 26.35
N LEU A 377 -4.04 0.09 26.82
CA LEU A 377 -2.86 0.81 26.39
C LEU A 377 -1.66 -0.09 26.71
N PHE A 378 -0.81 -0.31 25.75
CA PHE A 378 0.38 -1.13 25.88
C PHE A 378 1.28 -0.55 26.96
N ASP A 379 1.55 -1.30 28.03
CA ASP A 379 2.26 -0.80 29.19
C ASP A 379 3.76 -0.51 28.95
N ASN A 380 4.37 -1.04 27.90
CA ASN A 380 5.82 -0.93 27.70
C ASN A 380 6.26 -0.41 26.30
N GLU A 381 5.42 -0.49 25.29
CA GLU A 381 5.70 0.04 23.95
C GLU A 381 5.06 1.40 23.72
N GLN A 382 4.30 1.86 24.71
CA GLN A 382 3.56 3.13 24.69
C GLN A 382 4.50 4.33 24.54
N GLU A 383 5.68 4.34 25.17
CA GLU A 383 6.64 5.42 25.00
C GLU A 383 7.18 5.51 23.58
N MET A 384 7.39 4.37 22.93
CA MET A 384 7.86 4.34 21.54
C MET A 384 6.76 4.74 20.57
N ALA A 385 5.53 4.31 20.80
CA ALA A 385 4.37 4.70 20.01
C ALA A 385 4.05 6.19 20.15
N LEU A 386 4.10 6.74 21.37
CA LEU A 386 3.90 8.17 21.64
C LEU A 386 4.99 9.06 21.02
N ASN A 387 6.24 8.61 21.02
CA ASN A 387 7.35 9.34 20.41
C ASN A 387 7.23 9.45 18.88
N PHE A 388 6.52 8.53 18.23
CA PHE A 388 6.25 8.55 16.79
C PHE A 388 4.85 9.11 16.44
N GLY A 389 4.07 9.55 17.41
CA GLY A 389 2.71 10.05 17.19
C GLY A 389 1.68 8.96 16.91
N PHE A 390 2.01 7.69 17.22
CA PHE A 390 1.06 6.59 17.13
C PHE A 390 0.17 6.53 18.36
N SER A 391 -1.10 6.26 18.15
CA SER A 391 -1.99 5.80 19.21
C SER A 391 -2.28 4.32 18.99
N GLY A 392 -1.89 3.47 19.94
CA GLY A 392 -2.14 2.03 19.89
C GLY A 392 -3.46 1.66 20.51
N PHE A 393 -4.16 0.71 19.93
CA PHE A 393 -5.33 0.09 20.52
C PHE A 393 -5.37 -1.39 20.17
N ARG A 394 -6.00 -2.16 21.03
CA ARG A 394 -6.16 -3.59 20.85
C ARG A 394 -7.63 -3.96 20.71
N ARG A 395 -7.93 -4.83 19.74
CA ARG A 395 -9.25 -5.43 19.61
C ARG A 395 -9.15 -6.91 19.25
N GLY A 396 -9.72 -7.74 20.12
CA GLY A 396 -9.52 -9.18 20.02
C GLY A 396 -8.06 -9.56 20.28
N SER A 397 -7.46 -10.30 19.34
CA SER A 397 -6.03 -10.63 19.33
C SER A 397 -5.17 -9.65 18.53
N TYR A 398 -5.78 -8.63 17.91
CA TYR A 398 -5.09 -7.71 17.01
C TYR A 398 -4.67 -6.43 17.71
N ASP A 399 -3.46 -6.02 17.43
CA ASP A 399 -2.86 -4.77 17.86
C ASP A 399 -2.76 -3.81 16.68
N PHE A 400 -3.30 -2.60 16.86
CA PHE A 400 -3.32 -1.55 15.84
C PHE A 400 -2.58 -0.33 16.33
N TYR A 401 -1.68 0.16 15.49
CA TYR A 401 -0.97 1.41 15.69
C TYR A 401 -1.49 2.43 14.69
N LYS A 402 -2.31 3.37 15.18
CA LYS A 402 -2.93 4.40 14.35
C LYS A 402 -2.01 5.61 14.21
N THR A 403 -1.79 6.06 13.01
CA THR A 403 -1.12 7.32 12.69
C THR A 403 -1.88 8.09 11.62
N ASP A 404 -1.75 9.41 11.69
CA ASP A 404 -2.27 10.32 10.69
C ASP A 404 -1.23 10.49 9.57
N TRP A 405 -1.65 10.23 8.35
CA TRP A 405 -0.74 10.27 7.21
C TRP A 405 -0.89 11.56 6.42
N LYS A 406 0.13 12.41 6.49
CA LYS A 406 0.15 13.72 5.85
C LYS A 406 -0.12 13.65 4.34
N TYR A 407 0.36 12.61 3.68
CA TYR A 407 0.15 12.38 2.26
C TYR A 407 -1.34 12.39 1.83
N LEU A 408 -2.22 11.88 2.68
CA LEU A 408 -3.66 11.84 2.45
C LEU A 408 -4.37 13.15 2.85
N ASN A 409 -3.68 14.05 3.56
CA ASN A 409 -4.26 15.29 4.09
C ASN A 409 -3.84 16.53 3.32
N ASP A 410 -2.68 16.50 2.65
CA ASP A 410 -2.12 17.65 1.97
C ASP A 410 -2.84 17.89 0.62
N ALA A 411 -3.30 19.12 0.41
CA ALA A 411 -3.99 19.53 -0.80
C ALA A 411 -3.11 19.52 -2.07
N SER A 412 -1.80 19.38 -1.93
CA SER A 412 -0.86 19.26 -3.05
C SER A 412 -0.55 17.82 -3.42
N THR A 413 -1.09 16.84 -2.68
CA THR A 413 -0.89 15.41 -2.89
C THR A 413 -2.24 14.67 -2.98
N ARG A 414 -2.31 13.45 -2.51
CA ARG A 414 -3.54 12.64 -2.55
C ARG A 414 -4.71 13.25 -1.76
N GLY A 415 -4.45 14.18 -0.85
CA GLY A 415 -5.50 14.94 -0.18
C GLY A 415 -6.32 15.85 -1.09
N LEU A 416 -5.86 16.12 -2.34
CA LEU A 416 -6.66 16.75 -3.39
C LEU A 416 -7.77 15.81 -3.88
N ASP A 417 -7.47 14.52 -3.98
CA ASP A 417 -8.39 13.46 -4.43
C ASP A 417 -8.69 12.53 -3.23
N LYS A 418 -9.85 12.70 -2.64
CA LYS A 418 -10.28 11.99 -1.43
C LYS A 418 -10.74 10.54 -1.69
N ALA A 419 -10.24 9.89 -2.74
CA ALA A 419 -10.64 8.54 -3.09
C ALA A 419 -10.06 7.46 -2.13
N ILE A 420 -9.01 7.79 -1.39
CA ILE A 420 -8.35 6.88 -0.43
C ILE A 420 -8.39 7.50 0.95
N ASP A 421 -9.00 6.79 1.89
CA ASP A 421 -9.16 7.21 3.27
C ASP A 421 -8.05 6.69 4.19
N GLY A 422 -7.37 5.63 3.78
CA GLY A 422 -6.27 5.08 4.53
C GLY A 422 -5.79 3.73 4.04
N VAL A 423 -4.79 3.21 4.72
CA VAL A 423 -4.23 1.89 4.46
C VAL A 423 -3.86 1.20 5.77
N LEU A 424 -4.13 -0.10 5.83
CA LEU A 424 -3.69 -0.97 6.90
C LEU A 424 -2.52 -1.81 6.38
N VAL A 425 -1.39 -1.71 7.07
CA VAL A 425 -0.14 -2.38 6.73
C VAL A 425 0.21 -3.36 7.86
N PRO A 426 0.33 -4.67 7.57
CA PRO A 426 0.73 -5.63 8.58
C PRO A 426 2.22 -5.47 8.94
N ALA A 427 2.55 -5.52 10.23
CA ALA A 427 3.90 -5.46 10.73
C ALA A 427 4.63 -6.83 10.68
N GLY A 428 4.10 -7.77 9.92
CA GLY A 428 4.66 -9.11 9.76
C GLY A 428 5.99 -9.12 9.03
N THR A 429 6.79 -10.14 9.34
CA THR A 429 8.10 -10.35 8.72
C THR A 429 8.21 -11.73 8.10
N SER A 430 8.87 -11.82 6.96
CA SER A 430 9.30 -13.09 6.36
C SER A 430 10.77 -13.35 6.68
N THR A 431 11.11 -14.62 6.93
CA THR A 431 12.51 -15.05 7.11
C THR A 431 13.05 -15.54 5.78
N VAL A 432 14.09 -14.89 5.31
CA VAL A 432 14.77 -15.26 4.04
C VAL A 432 16.23 -15.53 4.31
N TYR A 433 16.73 -16.63 3.77
CA TYR A 433 18.16 -16.91 3.83
C TYR A 433 18.90 -15.99 2.84
N ASP A 434 19.79 -15.17 3.35
CA ASP A 434 20.65 -14.32 2.54
C ASP A 434 21.98 -15.05 2.26
N GLN A 435 22.21 -15.33 0.98
CA GLN A 435 23.44 -16.03 0.57
C GLN A 435 24.71 -15.21 0.80
N MET A 436 24.62 -13.88 0.76
CA MET A 436 25.77 -13.00 0.98
C MET A 436 26.14 -12.90 2.45
N LEU A 437 25.17 -12.93 3.35
CA LEU A 437 25.40 -12.83 4.79
C LEU A 437 25.47 -14.20 5.47
N GLY A 438 25.13 -15.29 4.78
CA GLY A 438 25.14 -16.64 5.33
C GLY A 438 24.19 -16.86 6.50
N ALA A 439 23.19 -16.00 6.67
CA ALA A 439 22.27 -16.00 7.80
C ALA A 439 20.82 -15.78 7.35
N ASN A 440 19.89 -16.22 8.19
CA ASN A 440 18.47 -15.90 8.01
C ASN A 440 18.20 -14.46 8.44
N ILE A 441 17.75 -13.65 7.49
CA ILE A 441 17.34 -12.27 7.74
C ILE A 441 15.81 -12.20 7.80
N ARG A 442 15.31 -11.50 8.82
CA ARG A 442 13.89 -11.12 8.86
C ARG A 442 13.67 -9.90 8.00
N ARG A 443 12.74 -10.00 7.07
CA ARG A 443 12.36 -8.90 6.17
C ARG A 443 10.90 -8.54 6.41
N PRO A 444 10.57 -7.26 6.61
CA PRO A 444 9.18 -6.82 6.64
C PRO A 444 8.47 -7.21 5.33
N PHE A 445 7.18 -7.46 5.40
CA PHE A 445 6.38 -7.76 4.21
C PHE A 445 6.37 -6.60 3.21
N LEU A 446 6.44 -5.38 3.70
CA LEU A 446 6.64 -4.18 2.89
C LEU A 446 8.07 -3.69 3.03
N HIS A 447 8.83 -3.71 1.95
CA HIS A 447 10.20 -3.19 1.96
C HIS A 447 10.62 -2.67 0.58
N VAL A 448 11.61 -1.78 0.58
CA VAL A 448 12.15 -1.17 -0.63
C VAL A 448 13.43 -1.90 -1.05
N ARG A 449 13.54 -2.17 -2.32
CA ARG A 449 14.78 -2.62 -2.97
C ARG A 449 15.36 -1.50 -3.78
N TYR A 450 16.65 -1.24 -3.61
CA TYR A 450 17.38 -0.26 -4.40
C TYR A 450 18.55 -0.91 -5.13
N ARG A 451 18.89 -0.34 -6.28
CA ARG A 451 20.01 -0.86 -7.05
C ARG A 451 21.33 -0.46 -6.41
N ALA A 452 22.14 -1.45 -6.09
CA ALA A 452 23.50 -1.27 -5.62
C ALA A 452 24.38 -2.47 -5.99
N SER A 453 25.62 -2.18 -6.31
CA SER A 453 26.69 -3.17 -6.53
C SER A 453 27.91 -2.77 -5.70
N GLU A 454 28.97 -3.57 -5.71
CA GLU A 454 30.23 -3.25 -5.04
C GLU A 454 30.87 -1.94 -5.53
N THR A 455 30.56 -1.54 -6.78
CA THR A 455 31.18 -0.37 -7.43
C THR A 455 30.26 0.84 -7.52
N GLU A 456 28.96 0.67 -7.45
CA GLU A 456 28.00 1.72 -7.68
C GLU A 456 26.79 1.56 -6.76
N ASP A 457 26.48 2.58 -5.96
CA ASP A 457 25.28 2.68 -5.14
C ASP A 457 24.32 3.71 -5.75
N ARG A 458 23.10 3.25 -6.12
CA ARG A 458 22.05 4.09 -6.70
C ARG A 458 20.86 4.28 -5.75
N ARG A 459 21.07 4.04 -4.46
CA ARG A 459 20.06 4.29 -3.44
C ARG A 459 19.66 5.77 -3.39
N TYR A 460 20.67 6.63 -3.30
CA TYR A 460 20.54 8.08 -3.30
C TYR A 460 21.84 8.68 -3.81
N LYS A 461 21.91 8.91 -5.11
CA LYS A 461 23.11 9.43 -5.74
C LYS A 461 22.93 10.90 -6.06
N ASN A 462 23.86 11.72 -5.62
CA ASN A 462 23.94 13.11 -5.98
C ASN A 462 25.33 13.44 -6.55
N TRP A 463 25.37 14.35 -7.50
CA TRP A 463 26.62 14.86 -8.07
C TRP A 463 26.40 16.24 -8.67
N ILE A 464 27.49 16.98 -8.79
CA ILE A 464 27.48 18.33 -9.34
C ILE A 464 28.21 18.31 -10.69
N THR A 465 27.65 18.99 -11.67
CA THR A 465 28.27 19.24 -12.98
C THR A 465 28.23 20.73 -13.27
N GLY A 466 29.17 21.19 -14.11
CA GLY A 466 29.24 22.59 -14.50
C GLY A 466 30.66 23.18 -14.42
N SER A 467 30.76 24.47 -14.42
CA SER A 467 32.03 25.24 -14.24
C SER A 467 32.04 26.07 -12.96
N VAL A 468 30.98 26.08 -12.19
CA VAL A 468 30.78 26.84 -10.95
C VAL A 468 30.59 25.87 -9.78
N GLY A 469 30.82 26.34 -8.56
CA GLY A 469 30.60 25.52 -7.34
C GLY A 469 31.64 24.41 -7.10
N GLY A 470 32.82 24.54 -7.73
CA GLY A 470 33.91 23.57 -7.56
C GLY A 470 33.88 22.39 -8.55
N ALA A 471 32.91 22.33 -9.42
CA ALA A 471 32.80 21.31 -10.46
C ALA A 471 33.28 21.92 -11.82
N TYR A 472 34.39 21.41 -12.34
CA TYR A 472 34.92 21.88 -13.65
C TYR A 472 34.74 20.77 -14.68
N THR A 473 33.48 20.40 -14.95
CA THR A 473 33.12 19.29 -15.84
C THR A 473 32.54 19.73 -17.18
N SER A 474 32.19 21.02 -17.31
CA SER A 474 31.62 21.63 -18.50
C SER A 474 32.19 23.01 -18.75
N SER A 475 32.15 23.50 -19.99
CA SER A 475 32.47 24.89 -20.37
C SER A 475 31.30 25.85 -20.17
N GLU A 476 30.13 25.35 -19.78
CA GLU A 476 28.94 26.13 -19.50
C GLU A 476 29.09 26.82 -18.14
N ASP A 477 28.86 28.18 -18.10
CA ASP A 477 28.92 28.94 -16.87
C ASP A 477 27.66 28.74 -16.04
N ALA A 478 27.55 27.53 -15.48
CA ALA A 478 26.43 27.08 -14.66
C ALA A 478 26.87 26.02 -13.67
N MET A 479 26.07 25.80 -12.65
CA MET A 479 26.17 24.69 -11.72
C MET A 479 24.87 23.91 -11.78
N SER A 480 24.95 22.60 -12.04
CA SER A 480 23.82 21.69 -12.00
C SER A 480 24.03 20.65 -10.93
N VAL A 481 23.11 20.59 -9.96
CA VAL A 481 23.06 19.55 -8.92
C VAL A 481 22.05 18.49 -9.37
N HIS A 482 22.51 17.26 -9.49
CA HIS A 482 21.73 16.14 -9.96
C HIS A 482 21.43 15.19 -8.81
N PHE A 483 20.19 14.72 -8.75
CA PHE A 483 19.71 13.69 -7.85
C PHE A 483 19.23 12.49 -8.66
N LEU A 484 19.56 11.29 -8.19
CA LEU A 484 19.15 10.04 -8.83
C LEU A 484 18.93 8.96 -7.78
N SER A 485 17.84 8.20 -7.95
CA SER A 485 17.61 6.96 -7.23
C SER A 485 17.01 5.92 -8.17
N GLU A 486 17.35 4.66 -7.94
CA GLU A 486 16.77 3.53 -8.66
C GLU A 486 16.29 2.51 -7.64
N ARG A 487 14.96 2.35 -7.53
CA ARG A 487 14.33 1.53 -6.51
C ARG A 487 13.01 0.94 -6.95
N CYS A 488 12.56 -0.10 -6.25
CA CYS A 488 11.22 -0.68 -6.38
C CYS A 488 10.68 -1.07 -5.00
N LEU A 489 9.37 -1.19 -4.93
CA LEU A 489 8.68 -1.68 -3.74
C LEU A 489 8.45 -3.18 -3.86
N VAL A 490 8.62 -3.91 -2.76
CA VAL A 490 8.23 -5.31 -2.64
C VAL A 490 7.14 -5.42 -1.59
N THR A 491 5.96 -5.85 -2.03
CA THR A 491 4.80 -6.07 -1.17
C THR A 491 4.51 -7.56 -1.12
N GLN A 492 4.97 -8.21 -0.06
CA GLN A 492 4.72 -9.64 0.19
C GLN A 492 3.45 -9.81 1.00
N ALA A 493 2.75 -10.93 0.80
CA ALA A 493 1.51 -11.24 1.50
C ALA A 493 0.46 -10.11 1.42
N ALA A 494 0.29 -9.55 0.22
CA ALA A 494 -0.61 -8.42 -0.03
C ALA A 494 -2.07 -8.68 0.45
N ASN A 495 -2.47 -9.93 0.54
CA ASN A 495 -3.76 -10.36 1.08
C ASN A 495 -3.99 -9.98 2.56
N ASN A 496 -2.96 -9.59 3.31
CA ASN A 496 -3.08 -9.08 4.68
C ASN A 496 -3.13 -7.54 4.76
N PHE A 497 -2.96 -6.87 3.63
CA PHE A 497 -3.10 -5.42 3.54
C PHE A 497 -4.56 -5.06 3.26
N VAL A 498 -4.99 -3.92 3.76
CA VAL A 498 -6.32 -3.37 3.49
C VAL A 498 -6.20 -1.93 3.01
N LEU A 499 -6.81 -1.63 1.88
CA LEU A 499 -6.95 -0.27 1.37
C LEU A 499 -8.36 0.23 1.66
N PHE A 500 -8.46 1.34 2.38
CA PHE A 500 -9.72 2.02 2.62
C PHE A 500 -9.96 2.99 1.45
N LYS A 501 -10.89 2.62 0.60
CA LYS A 501 -11.24 3.43 -0.57
C LYS A 501 -12.62 4.04 -0.34
N GLY A 502 -12.71 5.37 -0.42
CA GLY A 502 -13.97 6.09 -0.32
C GLY A 502 -15.00 5.59 -1.33
N ALA A 503 -16.26 5.62 -0.96
CA ALA A 503 -17.39 5.17 -1.80
C ALA A 503 -17.66 6.14 -2.94
#